data_8cff072e372bb4ad91235bb0668485d7
#
_entry.id   8cff072e372bb4ad91235bb0668485d7
#
_cell.length_a   1.000
_cell.length_b   1.000
_cell.length_c   1.000
_cell.angle_alpha   90.00
_cell.angle_beta   90.00
_cell.angle_gamma   90.00
#
_symmetry.space_group_name_H-M   'P 1'
#
loop_
_entity.id
_entity.type
_entity.pdbx_description
1 polymer ?
#
loop_
_entity_poly.entity_id
_entity_poly.type
_entity_poly.pdbx_seq_one_letter_code
_entity_poly.pdbx_strand_id
1 'polypeptide(L)'
;MNLFLDTSVLVKLFQAENGTKAVMDWVSTARKITLLDLARLEFQSALQRLLRNQELNKDNYNLLQQGFRERWDSFNIQPLNRKVIDEAEQLLENYGRRYGLRSLDALHAAAFILVAEKDWYFAASDKNLCAVVADLGFQVLNPLAH
;
A
#
# COMPACT_ATOMS: atom_id res chain seq x y z
N MET A 1 13.74 6.33 7.92
CA MET A 1 13.42 5.35 6.88
C MET A 1 12.50 5.93 5.82
N ASN A 2 12.57 5.40 4.62
CA ASN A 2 11.61 5.69 3.58
C ASN A 2 10.58 4.55 3.52
N LEU A 3 9.31 4.89 3.44
CA LEU A 3 8.21 3.93 3.56
C LEU A 3 7.38 3.93 2.28
N PHE A 4 7.18 2.75 1.71
CA PHE A 4 6.29 2.56 0.57
C PHE A 4 5.05 1.82 1.07
N LEU A 5 3.88 2.37 0.84
CA LEU A 5 2.62 1.78 1.30
C LEU A 5 1.85 1.17 0.13
N ASP A 6 1.37 -0.06 0.31
CA ASP A 6 0.29 -0.53 -0.56
C ASP A 6 -1.04 0.04 -0.07
N THR A 7 -2.11 -0.21 -0.82
CA THR A 7 -3.41 0.38 -0.52
C THR A 7 -3.98 -0.10 0.82
N SER A 8 -3.75 -1.36 1.20
CA SER A 8 -4.27 -1.89 2.45
C SER A 8 -3.74 -1.14 3.67
N VAL A 9 -2.46 -0.75 3.62
CA VAL A 9 -1.83 0.03 4.68
C VAL A 9 -2.29 1.49 4.63
N LEU A 10 -2.44 2.05 3.44
CA LEU A 10 -2.98 3.40 3.27
C LEU A 10 -4.36 3.54 3.91
N VAL A 11 -5.25 2.56 3.70
CA VAL A 11 -6.60 2.57 4.31
C VAL A 11 -6.49 2.60 5.84
N LYS A 12 -5.59 1.82 6.43
CA LYS A 12 -5.40 1.78 7.89
C LYS A 12 -4.94 3.11 8.48
N LEU A 13 -4.30 3.94 7.69
CA LEU A 13 -3.87 5.25 8.14
C LEU A 13 -5.07 6.20 8.36
N PHE A 14 -6.14 6.03 7.61
CA PHE A 14 -7.31 6.92 7.64
C PHE A 14 -8.54 6.30 8.31
N GLN A 15 -8.67 4.98 8.27
CA GLN A 15 -9.78 4.25 8.88
C GLN A 15 -9.24 3.36 9.99
N ALA A 16 -9.74 3.55 11.22
CA ALA A 16 -9.30 2.75 12.36
C ALA A 16 -9.72 1.29 12.18
N GLU A 17 -8.74 0.41 12.16
CA GLU A 17 -8.92 -1.04 12.05
C GLU A 17 -7.68 -1.74 12.61
N ASN A 18 -7.66 -3.08 12.58
CA ASN A 18 -6.50 -3.83 13.05
C ASN A 18 -5.24 -3.37 12.31
N GLY A 19 -4.20 -3.07 13.06
CA GLY A 19 -2.92 -2.63 12.51
C GLY A 19 -2.74 -1.12 12.39
N THR A 20 -3.79 -0.32 12.59
CA THR A 20 -3.72 1.14 12.45
C THR A 20 -2.64 1.75 13.35
N LYS A 21 -2.52 1.28 14.60
CA LYS A 21 -1.51 1.83 15.51
C LYS A 21 -0.10 1.63 14.96
N ALA A 22 0.21 0.44 14.48
CA ALA A 22 1.52 0.16 13.89
C ALA A 22 1.79 1.06 12.68
N VAL A 23 0.80 1.22 11.80
CA VAL A 23 0.93 2.10 10.62
C VAL A 23 1.19 3.53 11.05
N MET A 24 0.45 4.04 12.01
CA MET A 24 0.64 5.41 12.51
C MET A 24 2.04 5.61 13.09
N ASP A 25 2.54 4.63 13.84
CA ASP A 25 3.90 4.69 14.39
C ASP A 25 4.95 4.76 13.27
N TRP A 26 4.83 3.91 12.25
CA TRP A 26 5.77 3.92 11.12
C TRP A 26 5.73 5.25 10.36
N VAL A 27 4.53 5.73 10.08
CA VAL A 27 4.33 6.98 9.33
C VAL A 27 4.89 8.18 10.10
N SER A 28 4.75 8.18 11.43
CA SER A 28 5.26 9.28 12.27
C SER A 28 6.78 9.39 12.24
N THR A 29 7.49 8.30 11.98
CA THR A 29 8.95 8.27 11.95
C THR A 29 9.54 8.26 10.54
N ALA A 30 8.72 8.03 9.53
CA ALA A 30 9.18 7.96 8.14
C ALA A 30 9.62 9.34 7.64
N ARG A 31 10.75 9.35 6.95
CA ARG A 31 11.25 10.57 6.29
C ARG A 31 10.45 10.89 5.04
N LYS A 32 10.02 9.85 4.33
CA LYS A 32 9.29 9.97 3.08
C LYS A 32 8.29 8.82 2.98
N ILE A 33 7.10 9.14 2.51
CA ILE A 33 6.04 8.16 2.28
C ILE A 33 5.72 8.16 0.79
N THR A 34 5.88 7.00 0.16
CA THR A 34 5.71 6.83 -1.29
C THR A 34 4.57 5.86 -1.55
N LEU A 35 3.81 6.13 -2.59
CA LEU A 35 2.67 5.32 -3.04
C LEU A 35 2.67 5.21 -4.56
N LEU A 36 2.12 4.12 -5.07
CA LEU A 36 1.73 4.05 -6.48
C LEU A 36 0.43 4.84 -6.67
N ASP A 37 0.32 5.59 -7.75
CA ASP A 37 -0.87 6.41 -8.05
C ASP A 37 -2.17 5.60 -8.04
N LEU A 38 -2.10 4.33 -8.42
CA LEU A 38 -3.22 3.39 -8.36
C LEU A 38 -3.86 3.32 -6.96
N ALA A 39 -3.08 3.54 -5.90
CA ALA A 39 -3.57 3.49 -4.53
C ALA A 39 -4.71 4.48 -4.28
N ARG A 40 -4.72 5.62 -4.98
CA ARG A 40 -5.79 6.60 -4.84
C ARG A 40 -7.13 6.03 -5.29
N LEU A 41 -7.15 5.33 -6.41
CA LEU A 41 -8.37 4.70 -6.92
C LEU A 41 -8.80 3.53 -6.05
N GLU A 42 -7.86 2.69 -5.65
CA GLU A 42 -8.15 1.54 -4.79
C GLU A 42 -8.65 1.98 -3.41
N PHE A 43 -8.12 3.08 -2.89
CA PHE A 43 -8.60 3.68 -1.64
C PHE A 43 -10.08 4.04 -1.75
N GLN A 44 -10.48 4.69 -2.84
CA GLN A 44 -11.88 5.04 -3.06
C GLN A 44 -12.76 3.78 -3.16
N SER A 45 -12.27 2.75 -3.83
CA SER A 45 -12.98 1.47 -3.92
C SER A 45 -13.16 0.82 -2.54
N ALA A 46 -12.13 0.87 -1.70
CA ALA A 46 -12.19 0.35 -0.34
C ALA A 46 -13.22 1.09 0.51
N LEU A 47 -13.30 2.41 0.38
CA LEU A 47 -14.30 3.21 1.10
C LEU A 47 -15.72 2.86 0.69
N GLN A 48 -15.96 2.66 -0.59
CA GLN A 48 -17.29 2.25 -1.08
C GLN A 48 -17.70 0.89 -0.52
N ARG A 49 -16.75 -0.04 -0.41
CA ARG A 49 -17.01 -1.34 0.22
C ARG A 49 -17.37 -1.19 1.69
N LEU A 50 -16.67 -0.33 2.43
CA LEU A 50 -16.97 -0.08 3.85
C LEU A 50 -18.36 0.53 4.02
N LEU A 51 -18.75 1.46 3.15
CA LEU A 51 -20.11 2.02 3.16
C LEU A 51 -21.16 0.96 2.87
N ARG A 52 -20.96 0.15 1.83
CA ARG A 52 -21.89 -0.90 1.43
C ARG A 52 -22.07 -1.94 2.54
N ASN A 53 -21.00 -2.25 3.25
CA ASN A 53 -21.02 -3.24 4.34
C ASN A 53 -21.44 -2.63 5.69
N GLN A 54 -21.81 -1.36 5.71
CA GLN A 54 -22.24 -0.63 6.91
C GLN A 54 -21.13 -0.57 8.00
N GLU A 55 -19.89 -0.64 7.58
CA GLU A 55 -18.72 -0.50 8.46
C GLU A 55 -18.26 0.96 8.57
N LEU A 56 -18.83 1.84 7.76
CA LEU A 56 -18.52 3.27 7.73
C LEU A 56 -19.82 4.02 7.48
N ASN A 57 -20.16 4.98 8.34
CA ASN A 57 -21.32 5.82 8.13
C ASN A 57 -21.00 7.05 7.27
N LYS A 58 -22.02 7.75 6.78
CA LYS A 58 -21.85 8.86 5.85
C LYS A 58 -21.06 10.03 6.43
N ASP A 59 -21.29 10.35 7.70
CA ASP A 59 -20.59 11.47 8.35
C ASP A 59 -19.11 11.18 8.49
N ASN A 60 -18.75 9.98 8.94
CA ASN A 60 -17.35 9.57 9.04
C ASN A 60 -16.70 9.44 7.67
N TYR A 61 -17.46 8.97 6.68
CA TYR A 61 -16.98 8.93 5.30
C TYR A 61 -16.55 10.31 4.81
N ASN A 62 -17.39 11.34 5.05
CA ASN A 62 -17.09 12.70 4.62
C ASN A 62 -15.84 13.26 5.31
N LEU A 63 -15.69 13.01 6.61
CA LEU A 63 -14.52 13.43 7.38
C LEU A 63 -13.25 12.73 6.89
N LEU A 64 -13.35 11.44 6.62
CA LEU A 64 -12.23 10.63 6.15
C LEU A 64 -11.80 11.10 4.77
N GLN A 65 -12.73 11.37 3.85
CA GLN A 65 -12.42 11.87 2.51
C GLN A 65 -11.72 13.23 2.58
N GLN A 66 -12.18 14.11 3.46
CA GLN A 66 -11.55 15.42 3.65
C GLN A 66 -10.09 15.25 4.11
N GLY A 67 -9.86 14.44 5.14
CA GLY A 67 -8.52 14.19 5.65
C GLY A 67 -7.61 13.55 4.61
N PHE A 68 -8.13 12.63 3.83
CA PHE A 68 -7.39 11.98 2.77
C PHE A 68 -6.96 12.98 1.69
N ARG A 69 -7.88 13.81 1.22
CA ARG A 69 -7.59 14.81 0.19
C ARG A 69 -6.57 15.85 0.66
N GLU A 70 -6.67 16.28 1.90
CA GLU A 70 -5.73 17.23 2.48
C GLU A 70 -4.32 16.66 2.59
N ARG A 71 -4.21 15.36 2.85
CA ARG A 71 -2.92 14.70 3.06
C ARG A 71 -2.28 14.18 1.78
N TRP A 72 -3.07 13.97 0.72
CA TRP A 72 -2.57 13.34 -0.50
C TRP A 72 -1.33 14.01 -1.06
N ASP A 73 -1.29 15.33 -1.07
CA ASP A 73 -0.17 16.10 -1.63
C ASP A 73 1.13 15.98 -0.81
N SER A 74 1.04 15.47 0.42
CA SER A 74 2.22 15.22 1.25
C SER A 74 2.95 13.93 0.88
N PHE A 75 2.31 13.05 0.13
CA PHE A 75 2.91 11.78 -0.30
C PHE A 75 3.72 11.96 -1.58
N ASN A 76 4.73 11.11 -1.73
CA ASN A 76 5.48 11.00 -2.97
C ASN A 76 4.78 9.96 -3.85
N ILE A 77 4.21 10.40 -4.97
CA ILE A 77 3.37 9.54 -5.80
C ILE A 77 4.16 9.06 -7.03
N GLN A 78 4.23 7.73 -7.20
CA GLN A 78 4.83 7.09 -8.37
C GLN A 78 3.76 6.88 -9.44
N PRO A 79 4.00 7.29 -10.67
CA PRO A 79 3.01 7.10 -11.74
C PRO A 79 2.88 5.62 -12.11
N LEU A 80 1.68 5.21 -12.48
CA LEU A 80 1.42 3.91 -13.08
C LEU A 80 1.75 4.02 -14.58
N ASN A 81 2.94 3.58 -14.95
CA ASN A 81 3.45 3.71 -16.30
C ASN A 81 3.89 2.36 -16.88
N ARG A 82 4.42 2.36 -18.09
CA ARG A 82 4.83 1.14 -18.78
C ARG A 82 5.91 0.38 -18.01
N LYS A 83 6.87 1.06 -17.40
CA LYS A 83 7.93 0.42 -16.62
C LYS A 83 7.38 -0.36 -15.44
N VAL A 84 6.40 0.21 -14.74
CA VAL A 84 5.74 -0.45 -13.61
C VAL A 84 5.00 -1.70 -14.09
N ILE A 85 4.27 -1.59 -15.19
CA ILE A 85 3.53 -2.72 -15.76
C ILE A 85 4.49 -3.83 -16.19
N ASP A 86 5.57 -3.49 -16.88
CA ASP A 86 6.56 -4.47 -17.33
C ASP A 86 7.19 -5.20 -16.15
N GLU A 87 7.55 -4.47 -15.08
CA GLU A 87 8.11 -5.08 -13.88
C GLU A 87 7.08 -5.96 -13.18
N ALA A 88 5.81 -5.55 -13.14
CA ALA A 88 4.74 -6.36 -12.56
C ALA A 88 4.54 -7.67 -13.34
N GLU A 89 4.64 -7.65 -14.67
CA GLU A 89 4.58 -8.87 -15.49
C GLU A 89 5.69 -9.84 -15.10
N GLN A 90 6.91 -9.32 -14.91
CA GLN A 90 8.06 -10.13 -14.47
C GLN A 90 7.78 -10.78 -13.10
N LEU A 91 7.23 -10.02 -12.17
CA LEU A 91 6.88 -10.55 -10.85
C LEU A 91 5.83 -11.65 -10.94
N LEU A 92 4.82 -11.48 -11.79
CA LEU A 92 3.80 -12.50 -11.99
C LEU A 92 4.41 -13.78 -12.59
N GLU A 93 5.30 -13.67 -13.55
CA GLU A 93 5.98 -14.83 -14.14
C GLU A 93 6.80 -15.59 -13.10
N ASN A 94 7.49 -14.88 -12.22
CA ASN A 94 8.41 -15.48 -11.26
C ASN A 94 7.73 -15.95 -9.98
N TYR A 95 6.65 -15.30 -9.54
CA TYR A 95 6.04 -15.51 -8.22
C TYR A 95 4.54 -15.82 -8.25
N GLY A 96 3.88 -15.64 -9.40
CA GLY A 96 2.43 -15.80 -9.49
C GLY A 96 1.96 -17.19 -9.11
N ARG A 97 2.65 -18.22 -9.59
CA ARG A 97 2.26 -19.61 -9.30
C ARG A 97 2.56 -19.99 -7.86
N ARG A 98 3.74 -19.64 -7.36
CA ARG A 98 4.21 -20.06 -6.03
C ARG A 98 3.45 -19.37 -4.90
N TYR A 99 3.23 -18.06 -5.03
CA TYR A 99 2.65 -17.25 -3.95
C TYR A 99 1.23 -16.80 -4.23
N GLY A 100 0.68 -17.11 -5.40
CA GLY A 100 -0.63 -16.60 -5.77
C GLY A 100 -0.68 -15.10 -5.94
N LEU A 101 0.44 -14.48 -6.34
CA LEU A 101 0.54 -13.03 -6.53
C LEU A 101 -0.46 -12.58 -7.60
N ARG A 102 -1.27 -11.56 -7.27
CA ARG A 102 -2.29 -11.03 -8.17
C ARG A 102 -1.84 -9.71 -8.79
N SER A 103 -2.54 -9.31 -9.87
CA SER A 103 -2.15 -8.17 -10.71
C SER A 103 -1.96 -6.87 -9.94
N LEU A 104 -2.94 -6.49 -9.09
CA LEU A 104 -2.87 -5.22 -8.37
C LEU A 104 -1.73 -5.22 -7.35
N ASP A 105 -1.53 -6.34 -6.64
CA ASP A 105 -0.42 -6.47 -5.69
C ASP A 105 0.93 -6.43 -6.42
N ALA A 106 1.01 -7.05 -7.58
CA ALA A 106 2.22 -7.02 -8.41
C ALA A 106 2.57 -5.59 -8.83
N LEU A 107 1.57 -4.76 -9.14
CA LEU A 107 1.80 -3.37 -9.51
C LEU A 107 2.41 -2.55 -8.36
N HIS A 108 1.91 -2.72 -7.13
CA HIS A 108 2.49 -2.03 -5.98
C HIS A 108 3.92 -2.48 -5.71
N ALA A 109 4.17 -3.79 -5.72
CA ALA A 109 5.50 -4.33 -5.52
C ALA A 109 6.46 -3.85 -6.62
N ALA A 110 6.01 -3.84 -7.87
CA ALA A 110 6.81 -3.37 -9.00
C ALA A 110 7.20 -1.90 -8.86
N ALA A 111 6.25 -1.05 -8.50
CA ALA A 111 6.52 0.37 -8.27
C ALA A 111 7.55 0.56 -7.15
N PHE A 112 7.44 -0.22 -6.08
CA PHE A 112 8.40 -0.19 -4.98
C PHE A 112 9.80 -0.59 -5.46
N ILE A 113 9.92 -1.72 -6.15
CA ILE A 113 11.21 -2.25 -6.61
C ILE A 113 11.94 -1.23 -7.50
N LEU A 114 11.21 -0.52 -8.34
CA LEU A 114 11.80 0.45 -9.28
C LEU A 114 12.38 1.69 -8.59
N VAL A 115 11.97 2.01 -7.36
CA VAL A 115 12.41 3.22 -6.65
C VAL A 115 13.18 2.93 -5.37
N ALA A 116 13.08 1.71 -4.83
CA ALA A 116 13.59 1.39 -3.51
C ALA A 116 15.12 1.37 -3.46
N GLU A 117 15.67 1.90 -2.38
CA GLU A 117 17.06 1.80 -1.98
C GLU A 117 17.14 1.05 -0.66
N LYS A 118 18.34 0.93 -0.09
CA LYS A 118 18.61 0.06 1.07
C LYS A 118 17.79 0.40 2.32
N ASP A 119 17.48 1.67 2.54
CA ASP A 119 16.76 2.12 3.74
C ASP A 119 15.24 2.21 3.52
N TRP A 120 14.74 1.61 2.46
CA TRP A 120 13.31 1.60 2.16
C TRP A 120 12.63 0.36 2.72
N TYR A 121 11.38 0.54 3.14
CA TYR A 121 10.51 -0.53 3.63
C TYR A 121 9.23 -0.57 2.82
N PHE A 122 8.81 -1.78 2.47
CA PHE A 122 7.53 -2.01 1.82
C PHE A 122 6.50 -2.43 2.87
N ALA A 123 5.42 -1.68 3.00
CA ALA A 123 4.38 -1.97 3.99
C ALA A 123 3.12 -2.50 3.31
N ALA A 124 2.70 -3.70 3.67
CA ALA A 124 1.52 -4.36 3.14
C ALA A 124 0.95 -5.32 4.18
N SER A 125 -0.36 -5.56 4.12
CA SER A 125 -1.06 -6.48 5.04
C SER A 125 -1.10 -7.92 4.53
N ASP A 126 -0.92 -8.14 3.24
CA ASP A 126 -1.00 -9.46 2.62
C ASP A 126 0.31 -10.24 2.84
N LYS A 127 0.21 -11.41 3.46
CA LYS A 127 1.37 -12.24 3.76
C LYS A 127 2.13 -12.67 2.50
N ASN A 128 1.40 -13.04 1.46
CA ASN A 128 2.01 -13.53 0.23
C ASN A 128 2.75 -12.41 -0.50
N LEU A 129 2.17 -11.23 -0.56
CA LEU A 129 2.81 -10.06 -1.14
C LEU A 129 4.09 -9.69 -0.35
N CYS A 130 4.02 -9.68 0.97
CA CYS A 130 5.19 -9.44 1.82
C CYS A 130 6.28 -10.49 1.57
N ALA A 131 5.89 -11.77 1.43
CA ALA A 131 6.85 -12.85 1.17
C ALA A 131 7.57 -12.66 -0.16
N VAL A 132 6.88 -12.22 -1.20
CA VAL A 132 7.49 -11.93 -2.50
C VAL A 132 8.54 -10.83 -2.38
N VAL A 133 8.17 -9.72 -1.74
CA VAL A 133 9.07 -8.57 -1.59
C VAL A 133 10.28 -8.93 -0.71
N ALA A 134 10.06 -9.68 0.37
CA ALA A 134 11.14 -10.16 1.22
C ALA A 134 12.08 -11.11 0.48
N ASP A 135 11.53 -12.00 -0.36
CA ASP A 135 12.32 -12.93 -1.15
C ASP A 135 13.23 -12.21 -2.15
N LEU A 136 12.82 -11.04 -2.60
CA LEU A 136 13.62 -10.17 -3.47
C LEU A 136 14.73 -9.43 -2.73
N GLY A 137 14.83 -9.59 -1.42
CA GLY A 137 15.89 -9.00 -0.60
C GLY A 137 15.55 -7.65 0.02
N PHE A 138 14.30 -7.22 -0.05
CA PHE A 138 13.86 -5.94 0.54
C PHE A 138 13.26 -6.14 1.93
N GLN A 139 13.24 -5.06 2.71
CA GLN A 139 12.63 -5.06 4.04
C GLN A 139 11.13 -4.82 3.91
N VAL A 140 10.36 -5.56 4.70
CA VAL A 140 8.89 -5.49 4.68
C VAL A 140 8.35 -5.22 6.08
N LEU A 141 7.20 -4.54 6.13
CA LEU A 141 6.45 -4.30 7.36
C LEU A 141 5.01 -4.74 7.12
N ASN A 142 4.52 -5.62 7.97
CA ASN A 142 3.13 -6.06 7.92
C ASN A 142 2.44 -5.64 9.22
N PRO A 143 1.43 -4.73 9.16
CA PRO A 143 0.78 -4.24 10.37
C PRO A 143 -0.04 -5.29 11.10
N LEU A 144 -0.33 -6.41 10.46
CA LEU A 144 -1.08 -7.52 11.05
C LEU A 144 -0.17 -8.63 11.58
N ALA A 145 1.15 -8.54 11.35
CA ALA A 145 2.10 -9.54 11.85
C ALA A 145 2.35 -9.35 13.34
N HIS A 146 2.46 -10.46 14.06
CA HIS A 146 2.73 -10.51 15.50
C HIS A 146 4.11 -11.08 15.76
#